data_25c26fe6d238445ca891aed9d951554a
#
_entry.id   25c26fe6d238445ca891aed9d951554a
#
_cell.length_a   1.000
_cell.length_b   1.000
_cell.length_c   1.000
_cell.angle_alpha   90.00
_cell.angle_beta   90.00
_cell.angle_gamma   90.00
#
_symmetry.space_group_name_H-M   'P 1'
#
loop_
_entity.id
_entity.type
_entity.pdbx_description
1 polymer ?
#
loop_
_entity_poly.entity_id
_entity_poly.type
_entity_poly.pdbx_seq_one_letter_code
_entity_poly.pdbx_strand_id
1 'polypeptide(L)'
;KGDAKSFLLFIDGVFIDAPTKQTLAEYALSPIPFKISDTQRTELIQLFAMILRRIGERENDESKTVLQNLACTVVGIITDAARKIIGQESKNRRHIEITLAFKELLSANEQINRNVSYYAESLHISSVYLNEVVKNVTGVSVSRYIQNELILHAKRMLVYTSLTVREISTHLGIDDYAYFTRLFTKAVGM
;
A
#
# COMPACT_ATOMS: atom_id res chain seq x y z
N LYS A 1 6.51 -28.25 17.82
CA LYS A 1 5.84 -27.00 17.39
C LYS A 1 6.54 -25.89 18.15
N GLY A 2 7.43 -25.14 17.50
CA GLY A 2 8.07 -23.98 18.10
C GLY A 2 7.05 -22.82 18.15
N ASP A 3 7.06 -22.06 19.23
CA ASP A 3 6.27 -20.86 19.37
C ASP A 3 6.71 -19.84 18.30
N ALA A 4 5.86 -19.58 17.34
CA ALA A 4 6.08 -18.54 16.34
C ALA A 4 5.88 -17.17 17.02
N LYS A 5 6.97 -16.40 17.12
CA LYS A 5 6.90 -14.99 17.56
C LYS A 5 6.65 -14.12 16.34
N SER A 6 5.64 -13.25 16.41
CA SER A 6 5.34 -12.25 15.39
C SER A 6 5.49 -10.86 15.96
N PHE A 7 5.94 -9.92 15.13
CA PHE A 7 6.03 -8.50 15.45
C PHE A 7 5.24 -7.71 14.40
N LEU A 8 4.54 -6.70 14.82
CA LEU A 8 3.84 -5.76 13.95
C LEU A 8 4.42 -4.37 14.19
N LEU A 9 4.95 -3.76 13.14
CA LEU A 9 5.55 -2.44 13.16
C LEU A 9 4.75 -1.51 12.25
N PHE A 10 4.26 -0.40 12.81
CA PHE A 10 3.69 0.70 12.06
C PHE A 10 4.69 1.85 12.00
N ILE A 11 5.00 2.31 10.81
CA ILE A 11 5.87 3.46 10.59
C ILE A 11 5.23 4.42 9.60
N ASP A 12 5.32 5.73 9.88
CA ASP A 12 4.86 6.73 8.92
C ASP A 12 5.80 6.76 7.71
N GLY A 13 5.21 6.72 6.52
CA GLY A 13 5.94 6.76 5.27
C GLY A 13 6.80 8.01 5.08
N VAL A 14 6.56 9.09 5.82
CA VAL A 14 7.40 10.30 5.78
C VAL A 14 8.85 9.98 6.16
N PHE A 15 9.08 8.99 7.01
CA PHE A 15 10.40 8.61 7.50
C PHE A 15 11.14 7.57 6.64
N ILE A 16 10.51 7.10 5.58
CA ILE A 16 11.08 6.09 4.68
C ILE A 16 11.54 6.80 3.39
N ASP A 17 12.78 6.53 2.97
CA ASP A 17 13.34 7.06 1.72
C ASP A 17 12.58 6.57 0.48
N ALA A 18 12.67 7.33 -0.61
CA ALA A 18 11.95 7.04 -1.84
C ALA A 18 12.29 5.67 -2.46
N PRO A 19 13.56 5.21 -2.55
CA PRO A 19 13.89 3.89 -3.06
C PRO A 19 13.29 2.75 -2.24
N THR A 20 13.28 2.88 -0.92
CA THR A 20 12.67 1.90 0.00
C THR A 20 11.16 1.86 -0.16
N LYS A 21 10.49 3.03 -0.26
CA LYS A 21 9.05 3.11 -0.56
C LYS A 21 8.69 2.41 -1.86
N GLN A 22 9.46 2.65 -2.90
CA GLN A 22 9.26 2.03 -4.20
C GLN A 22 9.35 0.50 -4.09
N THR A 23 10.39 -0.03 -3.46
CA THR A 23 10.56 -1.48 -3.28
C THR A 23 9.40 -2.10 -2.47
N LEU A 24 8.95 -1.43 -1.41
CA LEU A 24 7.80 -1.88 -0.62
C LEU A 24 6.51 -1.85 -1.43
N ALA A 25 6.31 -0.83 -2.27
CA ALA A 25 5.16 -0.73 -3.15
C ALA A 25 5.17 -1.83 -4.22
N GLU A 26 6.33 -2.11 -4.82
CA GLU A 26 6.51 -3.23 -5.75
C GLU A 26 6.20 -4.58 -5.08
N TYR A 27 6.73 -4.80 -3.89
CA TYR A 27 6.46 -6.01 -3.12
C TYR A 27 4.98 -6.15 -2.75
N ALA A 28 4.33 -5.07 -2.34
CA ALA A 28 2.91 -5.07 -1.97
C ALA A 28 1.96 -5.41 -3.12
N LEU A 29 2.39 -5.23 -4.38
CA LEU A 29 1.60 -5.61 -5.56
C LEU A 29 1.56 -7.12 -5.78
N SER A 30 2.65 -7.82 -5.46
CA SER A 30 2.76 -9.27 -5.63
C SER A 30 3.56 -9.85 -4.45
N PRO A 31 2.95 -9.95 -3.26
CA PRO A 31 3.65 -10.39 -2.06
C PRO A 31 3.97 -11.88 -2.14
N ILE A 32 5.24 -12.20 -2.30
CA ILE A 32 5.76 -13.57 -2.30
C ILE A 32 6.49 -13.80 -0.98
N PRO A 33 6.15 -14.83 -0.21
CA PRO A 33 6.90 -15.15 1.01
C PRO A 33 8.38 -15.36 0.71
N PHE A 34 9.25 -14.70 1.45
CA PHE A 34 10.69 -14.86 1.30
C PHE A 34 11.34 -15.22 2.63
N LYS A 35 12.50 -15.90 2.51
CA LYS A 35 13.32 -16.23 3.67
C LYS A 35 14.38 -15.15 3.85
N ILE A 36 14.50 -14.66 5.07
CA ILE A 36 15.64 -13.84 5.49
C ILE A 36 16.81 -14.76 5.86
N SER A 37 18.03 -14.27 5.69
CA SER A 37 19.23 -15.01 6.13
C SER A 37 19.30 -15.12 7.66
N ASP A 38 20.06 -16.07 8.17
CA ASP A 38 20.25 -16.21 9.62
C ASP A 38 20.90 -14.96 10.24
N THR A 39 21.76 -14.27 9.50
CA THR A 39 22.35 -12.98 9.90
C THR A 39 21.26 -11.93 10.04
N GLN A 40 20.46 -11.71 8.99
CA GLN A 40 19.35 -10.75 9.01
C GLN A 40 18.32 -11.07 10.09
N ARG A 41 18.07 -12.35 10.31
CA ARG A 41 17.18 -12.80 11.41
C ARG A 41 17.72 -12.37 12.77
N THR A 42 19.01 -12.58 13.01
CA THR A 42 19.66 -12.20 14.27
C THR A 42 19.63 -10.69 14.47
N GLU A 43 19.95 -9.92 13.43
CA GLU A 43 19.89 -8.45 13.45
C GLU A 43 18.47 -7.95 13.74
N LEU A 44 17.45 -8.50 13.11
CA LEU A 44 16.05 -8.13 13.34
C LEU A 44 15.62 -8.43 14.79
N ILE A 45 16.00 -9.59 15.35
CA ILE A 45 15.69 -9.92 16.74
C ILE A 45 16.34 -8.93 17.70
N GLN A 46 17.59 -8.54 17.47
CA GLN A 46 18.29 -7.55 18.28
C GLN A 46 17.63 -6.16 18.18
N LEU A 47 17.29 -5.73 16.96
CA LEU A 47 16.60 -4.45 16.72
C LEU A 47 15.24 -4.40 17.42
N PHE A 48 14.42 -5.46 17.30
CA PHE A 48 13.14 -5.51 18.02
C PHE A 48 13.32 -5.51 19.54
N ALA A 49 14.32 -6.20 20.06
CA ALA A 49 14.63 -6.16 21.49
C ALA A 49 15.04 -4.75 21.95
N MET A 50 15.81 -4.01 21.13
CA MET A 50 16.16 -2.60 21.40
C MET A 50 14.92 -1.69 21.35
N ILE A 51 14.06 -1.84 20.35
CA ILE A 51 12.83 -1.07 20.21
C ILE A 51 11.92 -1.30 21.43
N LEU A 52 11.67 -2.56 21.80
CA LEU A 52 10.82 -2.90 22.94
C LEU A 52 11.35 -2.34 24.25
N ARG A 53 12.66 -2.36 24.48
CA ARG A 53 13.29 -1.77 25.65
C ARG A 53 13.08 -0.24 25.68
N ARG A 54 13.27 0.43 24.55
CA ARG A 54 13.14 1.89 24.44
C ARG A 54 11.70 2.39 24.60
N ILE A 55 10.71 1.62 24.15
CA ILE A 55 9.29 1.96 24.35
C ILE A 55 8.93 2.04 25.86
N GLY A 56 9.62 1.26 26.71
CA GLY A 56 9.41 1.28 28.16
C GLY A 56 10.13 2.41 28.92
N GLU A 57 11.01 3.17 28.27
CA GLU A 57 11.73 4.30 28.85
C GLU A 57 10.90 5.59 28.76
N ARG A 58 11.22 6.61 29.58
CA ARG A 58 10.51 7.90 29.53
C ARG A 58 10.62 8.52 28.13
N GLU A 59 9.49 8.92 27.58
CA GLU A 59 9.41 9.62 26.30
C GLU A 59 10.09 11.00 26.39
N ASN A 60 11.17 11.18 25.64
CA ASN A 60 11.74 12.47 25.27
C ASN A 60 11.92 12.50 23.75
N ASP A 61 12.15 13.66 23.16
CA ASP A 61 12.28 13.80 21.70
C ASP A 61 13.50 13.05 21.13
N GLU A 62 14.56 12.90 21.91
CA GLU A 62 15.74 12.12 21.55
C GLU A 62 15.40 10.61 21.48
N SER A 63 14.63 10.10 22.44
CA SER A 63 14.15 8.70 22.43
C SER A 63 13.25 8.40 21.25
N LYS A 64 12.39 9.34 20.84
CA LYS A 64 11.55 9.22 19.63
C LYS A 64 12.39 9.12 18.37
N THR A 65 13.40 9.96 18.21
CA THR A 65 14.32 9.93 17.08
C THR A 65 15.07 8.60 16.98
N VAL A 66 15.55 8.07 18.11
CA VAL A 66 16.23 6.76 18.14
C VAL A 66 15.27 5.65 17.75
N LEU A 67 14.03 5.62 18.29
CA LEU A 67 13.02 4.63 17.92
C LEU A 67 12.71 4.67 16.43
N GLN A 68 12.61 5.86 15.87
CA GLN A 68 12.35 6.08 14.46
C GLN A 68 13.48 5.53 13.58
N ASN A 69 14.73 5.81 13.92
CA ASN A 69 15.89 5.30 13.20
C ASN A 69 15.98 3.76 13.29
N LEU A 70 15.70 3.18 14.45
CA LEU A 70 15.64 1.72 14.61
C LEU A 70 14.54 1.10 13.73
N ALA A 71 13.35 1.72 13.70
CA ALA A 71 12.26 1.26 12.84
C ALA A 71 12.62 1.36 11.35
N CYS A 72 13.24 2.45 10.91
CA CYS A 72 13.75 2.59 9.54
C CYS A 72 14.78 1.51 9.21
N THR A 73 15.67 1.16 10.15
CA THR A 73 16.67 0.09 9.96
C THR A 73 15.99 -1.27 9.77
N VAL A 74 14.96 -1.59 10.57
CA VAL A 74 14.15 -2.81 10.39
C VAL A 74 13.55 -2.86 8.99
N VAL A 75 12.94 -1.76 8.54
CA VAL A 75 12.37 -1.65 7.20
C VAL A 75 13.45 -1.84 6.13
N GLY A 76 14.62 -1.25 6.30
CA GLY A 76 15.76 -1.38 5.38
C GLY A 76 16.23 -2.83 5.21
N ILE A 77 16.39 -3.57 6.31
CA ILE A 77 16.79 -5.00 6.27
C ILE A 77 15.75 -5.86 5.53
N ILE A 78 14.47 -5.64 5.84
CA ILE A 78 13.37 -6.37 5.18
C ILE A 78 13.33 -6.04 3.68
N THR A 79 13.51 -4.77 3.33
CA THR A 79 13.51 -4.30 1.94
C THR A 79 14.69 -4.85 1.15
N ASP A 80 15.89 -4.94 1.76
CA ASP A 80 17.06 -5.58 1.11
C ASP A 80 16.79 -7.05 0.78
N ALA A 81 16.17 -7.78 1.70
CA ALA A 81 15.79 -9.17 1.47
C ALA A 81 14.73 -9.30 0.36
N ALA A 82 13.71 -8.42 0.35
CA ALA A 82 12.66 -8.41 -0.67
C ALA A 82 13.21 -8.05 -2.06
N ARG A 83 14.14 -7.08 -2.16
CA ARG A 83 14.74 -6.63 -3.41
C ARG A 83 15.47 -7.75 -4.16
N LYS A 84 16.12 -8.67 -3.44
CA LYS A 84 16.81 -9.82 -4.04
C LYS A 84 15.86 -10.75 -4.78
N ILE A 85 14.61 -10.81 -4.38
CA ILE A 85 13.57 -11.65 -4.98
C ILE A 85 12.88 -10.93 -6.13
N ILE A 86 12.52 -9.67 -5.93
CA ILE A 86 11.91 -8.83 -6.97
C ILE A 86 12.82 -8.75 -8.19
N GLY A 87 14.15 -8.66 -8.00
CA GLY A 87 15.14 -8.60 -9.08
C GLY A 87 15.28 -9.89 -9.92
N GLN A 88 14.82 -11.03 -9.43
CA GLN A 88 14.91 -12.32 -10.15
C GLN A 88 13.72 -12.56 -11.11
N GLU A 89 12.61 -11.87 -10.95
CA GLU A 89 11.42 -11.99 -11.82
C GLU A 89 11.37 -10.89 -12.90
N SER A 90 12.35 -10.88 -13.78
CA SER A 90 12.46 -9.84 -14.83
C SER A 90 11.28 -9.80 -15.84
N LYS A 91 10.51 -10.88 -15.99
CA LYS A 91 9.36 -10.93 -16.90
C LYS A 91 8.15 -10.09 -16.43
N ASN A 92 8.03 -9.85 -15.14
CA ASN A 92 6.90 -9.08 -14.56
C ASN A 92 7.22 -7.61 -14.29
N ARG A 93 8.48 -7.19 -14.43
CA ARG A 93 8.91 -5.84 -14.03
C ARG A 93 8.13 -4.74 -14.74
N ARG A 94 7.95 -4.85 -16.07
CA ARG A 94 7.18 -3.85 -16.82
C ARG A 94 5.71 -3.80 -16.40
N HIS A 95 5.10 -4.94 -16.08
CA HIS A 95 3.73 -4.98 -15.57
C HIS A 95 3.62 -4.30 -14.20
N ILE A 96 4.60 -4.52 -13.33
CA ILE A 96 4.68 -3.86 -12.03
C ILE A 96 4.84 -2.35 -12.20
N GLU A 97 5.77 -1.88 -13.03
CA GLU A 97 6.00 -0.46 -13.31
C GLU A 97 4.72 0.24 -13.82
N ILE A 98 4.04 -0.37 -14.80
CA ILE A 98 2.77 0.16 -15.33
C ILE A 98 1.70 0.19 -14.23
N THR A 99 1.61 -0.87 -13.43
CA THR A 99 0.61 -0.93 -12.34
C THR A 99 0.88 0.12 -11.27
N LEU A 100 2.15 0.37 -10.93
CA LEU A 100 2.53 1.45 -9.99
C LEU A 100 2.18 2.82 -10.55
N ALA A 101 2.52 3.10 -11.80
CA ALA A 101 2.18 4.37 -12.46
C ALA A 101 0.66 4.57 -12.52
N PHE A 102 -0.11 3.52 -12.79
CA PHE A 102 -1.58 3.56 -12.70
C PHE A 102 -2.06 3.92 -11.28
N LYS A 103 -1.49 3.31 -10.24
CA LYS A 103 -1.84 3.61 -8.84
C LYS A 103 -1.49 5.04 -8.44
N GLU A 104 -0.35 5.55 -8.89
CA GLU A 104 0.06 6.95 -8.67
C GLU A 104 -0.94 7.91 -9.32
N LEU A 105 -1.33 7.69 -10.58
CA LEU A 105 -2.35 8.48 -11.25
C LEU A 105 -3.72 8.43 -10.54
N LEU A 106 -4.07 7.25 -10.01
CA LEU A 106 -5.32 7.06 -9.27
C LEU A 106 -5.31 7.85 -7.94
N SER A 107 -4.15 7.93 -7.28
CA SER A 107 -3.99 8.61 -5.99
C SER A 107 -3.73 10.11 -6.11
N ALA A 108 -3.28 10.59 -7.28
CA ALA A 108 -2.91 12.00 -7.49
C ALA A 108 -4.12 12.94 -7.59
N ASN A 109 -5.30 12.41 -7.87
CA ASN A 109 -6.51 13.20 -8.04
C ASN A 109 -7.39 13.11 -6.79
N GLU A 110 -7.88 14.23 -6.29
CA GLU A 110 -8.86 14.27 -5.19
C GLU A 110 -10.15 13.53 -5.56
N GLN A 111 -10.56 13.63 -6.84
CA GLN A 111 -11.68 12.87 -7.37
C GLN A 111 -11.19 11.72 -8.25
N ILE A 112 -11.55 10.51 -7.88
CA ILE A 112 -11.19 9.30 -8.62
C ILE A 112 -11.95 9.27 -9.96
N ASN A 113 -11.19 9.34 -11.06
CA ASN A 113 -11.77 9.11 -12.38
C ASN A 113 -12.13 7.62 -12.55
N ARG A 114 -13.38 7.32 -12.90
CA ARG A 114 -13.85 5.94 -13.06
C ARG A 114 -13.65 5.38 -14.46
N ASN A 115 -13.21 6.22 -15.40
CA ASN A 115 -13.00 5.82 -16.79
C ASN A 115 -11.61 5.18 -16.95
N VAL A 116 -11.58 3.91 -17.31
CA VAL A 116 -10.33 3.16 -17.57
C VAL A 116 -9.51 3.78 -18.71
N SER A 117 -10.19 4.32 -19.73
CA SER A 117 -9.51 4.94 -20.88
C SER A 117 -8.68 6.16 -20.47
N TYR A 118 -9.14 6.94 -19.50
CA TYR A 118 -8.38 8.07 -18.96
C TYR A 118 -6.98 7.66 -18.48
N TYR A 119 -6.90 6.59 -17.70
CA TYR A 119 -5.63 6.09 -17.18
C TYR A 119 -4.75 5.47 -18.28
N ALA A 120 -5.38 4.74 -19.20
CA ALA A 120 -4.67 4.13 -20.31
C ALA A 120 -4.05 5.19 -21.25
N GLU A 121 -4.77 6.24 -21.57
CA GLU A 121 -4.30 7.38 -22.35
C GLU A 121 -3.16 8.13 -21.62
N SER A 122 -3.31 8.39 -20.33
CA SER A 122 -2.27 9.01 -19.52
C SER A 122 -0.97 8.19 -19.46
N LEU A 123 -1.07 6.87 -19.56
CA LEU A 123 0.07 5.95 -19.58
C LEU A 123 0.54 5.61 -21.01
N HIS A 124 -0.08 6.20 -22.05
CA HIS A 124 0.22 5.95 -23.47
C HIS A 124 0.13 4.47 -23.86
N ILE A 125 -0.87 3.76 -23.33
CA ILE A 125 -1.15 2.35 -23.64
C ILE A 125 -2.64 2.13 -23.91
N SER A 126 -3.01 0.97 -24.45
CA SER A 126 -4.41 0.63 -24.65
C SER A 126 -5.10 0.23 -23.33
N SER A 127 -6.41 0.50 -23.23
CA SER A 127 -7.23 0.08 -22.07
C SER A 127 -7.23 -1.45 -21.89
N VAL A 128 -7.15 -2.20 -22.99
CA VAL A 128 -7.08 -3.67 -22.95
C VAL A 128 -5.77 -4.11 -22.28
N TYR A 129 -4.64 -3.53 -22.72
CA TYR A 129 -3.33 -3.84 -22.17
C TYR A 129 -3.21 -3.40 -20.71
N LEU A 130 -3.69 -2.21 -20.36
CA LEU A 130 -3.73 -1.77 -18.95
C LEU A 130 -4.52 -2.76 -18.08
N ASN A 131 -5.69 -3.22 -18.56
CA ASN A 131 -6.51 -4.17 -17.79
C ASN A 131 -5.81 -5.54 -17.65
N GLU A 132 -5.13 -6.02 -18.68
CA GLU A 132 -4.34 -7.24 -18.62
C GLU A 132 -3.21 -7.13 -17.58
N VAL A 133 -2.42 -6.05 -17.67
CA VAL A 133 -1.28 -5.79 -16.80
C VAL A 133 -1.71 -5.69 -15.34
N VAL A 134 -2.69 -4.84 -15.03
CA VAL A 134 -3.18 -4.66 -13.66
C VAL A 134 -3.78 -5.95 -13.11
N LYS A 135 -4.53 -6.69 -13.94
CA LYS A 135 -5.11 -7.99 -13.52
C LYS A 135 -4.03 -9.03 -13.23
N ASN A 136 -2.98 -9.08 -14.05
CA ASN A 136 -1.86 -10.01 -13.84
C ASN A 136 -1.12 -9.72 -12.53
N VAL A 137 -0.96 -8.45 -12.17
CA VAL A 137 -0.21 -8.03 -10.97
C VAL A 137 -1.08 -8.07 -9.72
N THR A 138 -2.34 -7.59 -9.80
CA THR A 138 -3.20 -7.40 -8.62
C THR A 138 -4.27 -8.48 -8.43
N GLY A 139 -4.46 -9.33 -9.44
CA GLY A 139 -5.52 -10.34 -9.46
C GLY A 139 -6.92 -9.79 -9.80
N VAL A 140 -7.08 -8.45 -9.94
CA VAL A 140 -8.38 -7.82 -10.22
C VAL A 140 -8.31 -6.89 -11.43
N SER A 141 -9.44 -6.71 -12.11
CA SER A 141 -9.53 -5.78 -13.25
C SER A 141 -9.32 -4.33 -12.80
N VAL A 142 -8.91 -3.45 -13.74
CA VAL A 142 -8.74 -2.01 -13.49
C VAL A 142 -10.00 -1.39 -12.89
N SER A 143 -11.17 -1.67 -13.49
CA SER A 143 -12.44 -1.14 -12.99
C SER A 143 -12.73 -1.58 -11.55
N ARG A 144 -12.41 -2.84 -11.22
CA ARG A 144 -12.59 -3.35 -9.85
C ARG A 144 -11.59 -2.72 -8.89
N TYR A 145 -10.36 -2.48 -9.34
CA TYR A 145 -9.34 -1.80 -8.55
C TYR A 145 -9.78 -0.37 -8.22
N ILE A 146 -10.20 0.41 -9.22
CA ILE A 146 -10.75 1.77 -9.05
C ILE A 146 -11.93 1.77 -8.07
N GLN A 147 -12.84 0.81 -8.21
CA GLN A 147 -13.98 0.67 -7.30
C GLN A 147 -13.55 0.41 -5.85
N ASN A 148 -12.56 -0.45 -5.63
CA ASN A 148 -12.04 -0.75 -4.30
C ASN A 148 -11.41 0.48 -3.65
N GLU A 149 -10.63 1.27 -4.39
CA GLU A 149 -10.04 2.53 -3.90
C GLU A 149 -11.12 3.56 -3.56
N LEU A 150 -12.14 3.69 -4.39
CA LEU A 150 -13.27 4.57 -4.13
C LEU A 150 -13.99 4.21 -2.82
N ILE A 151 -14.21 2.92 -2.57
CA ILE A 151 -14.81 2.43 -1.31
C ILE A 151 -13.88 2.69 -0.13
N LEU A 152 -12.57 2.55 -0.30
CA LEU A 152 -11.58 2.85 0.74
C LEU A 152 -11.59 4.34 1.10
N HIS A 153 -11.64 5.24 0.10
CA HIS A 153 -11.80 6.67 0.32
C HIS A 153 -13.11 6.99 1.06
N ALA A 154 -14.22 6.39 0.64
CA ALA A 154 -15.52 6.55 1.31
C ALA A 154 -15.46 6.14 2.78
N LYS A 155 -14.83 5.00 3.09
CA LYS A 155 -14.63 4.53 4.48
C LYS A 155 -13.82 5.52 5.30
N ARG A 156 -12.73 6.07 4.74
CA ARG A 156 -11.91 7.08 5.42
C ARG A 156 -12.72 8.34 5.72
N MET A 157 -13.48 8.84 4.75
CA MET A 157 -14.32 10.03 4.94
C MET A 157 -15.39 9.80 6.01
N LEU A 158 -16.03 8.62 6.06
CA LEU A 158 -17.00 8.27 7.09
C LEU A 158 -16.40 8.23 8.50
N VAL A 159 -15.12 7.85 8.64
CA VAL A 159 -14.46 7.74 9.95
C VAL A 159 -13.86 9.07 10.39
N TYR A 160 -13.28 9.84 9.46
CA TYR A 160 -12.47 11.01 9.81
C TYR A 160 -13.15 12.35 9.55
N THR A 161 -14.39 12.37 9.03
CA THR A 161 -15.14 13.60 8.77
C THR A 161 -16.56 13.51 9.31
N SER A 162 -17.23 14.66 9.42
CA SER A 162 -18.66 14.73 9.77
C SER A 162 -19.58 14.78 8.54
N LEU A 163 -19.06 14.47 7.35
CA LEU A 163 -19.82 14.51 6.11
C LEU A 163 -20.92 13.45 6.10
N THR A 164 -22.08 13.82 5.59
CA THR A 164 -23.17 12.88 5.31
C THR A 164 -22.81 11.96 4.16
N VAL A 165 -23.44 10.80 4.07
CA VAL A 165 -23.22 9.84 2.98
C VAL A 165 -23.48 10.48 1.60
N ARG A 166 -24.42 11.43 1.51
CA ARG A 166 -24.69 12.17 0.30
C ARG A 166 -23.54 13.11 -0.09
N GLU A 167 -23.00 13.85 0.87
CA GLU A 167 -21.85 14.73 0.65
C GLU A 167 -20.62 13.92 0.25
N ILE A 168 -20.38 12.75 0.88
CA ILE A 168 -19.31 11.82 0.51
C ILE A 168 -19.48 11.34 -0.93
N SER A 169 -20.70 10.96 -1.34
CA SER A 169 -21.00 10.57 -2.71
C SER A 169 -20.61 11.67 -3.71
N THR A 170 -21.04 12.91 -3.45
CA THR A 170 -20.71 14.08 -4.28
C THR A 170 -19.19 14.34 -4.30
N HIS A 171 -18.52 14.25 -3.15
CA HIS A 171 -17.06 14.44 -3.05
C HIS A 171 -16.28 13.40 -3.89
N LEU A 172 -16.79 12.17 -3.96
CA LEU A 172 -16.22 11.09 -4.75
C LEU A 172 -16.62 11.14 -6.24
N GLY A 173 -17.32 12.22 -6.69
CA GLY A 173 -17.76 12.38 -8.06
C GLY A 173 -18.86 11.40 -8.47
N ILE A 174 -19.72 10.99 -7.52
CA ILE A 174 -20.87 10.12 -7.77
C ILE A 174 -22.15 10.92 -7.48
N ASP A 175 -22.78 11.44 -8.53
CA ASP A 175 -24.01 12.23 -8.39
C ASP A 175 -25.21 11.39 -7.98
N ASP A 176 -25.27 10.12 -8.41
CA ASP A 176 -26.33 9.19 -8.00
C ASP A 176 -26.02 8.60 -6.61
N TYR A 177 -26.53 9.25 -5.58
CA TYR A 177 -26.47 8.80 -4.19
C TYR A 177 -27.05 7.40 -3.98
N ALA A 178 -28.12 7.03 -4.68
CA ALA A 178 -28.74 5.72 -4.52
C ALA A 178 -27.84 4.63 -5.10
N TYR A 179 -27.18 4.91 -6.23
CA TYR A 179 -26.17 4.04 -6.80
C TYR A 179 -24.97 3.89 -5.84
N PHE A 180 -24.46 5.00 -5.30
CA PHE A 180 -23.36 4.98 -4.34
C PHE A 180 -23.68 4.12 -3.11
N THR A 181 -24.85 4.30 -2.51
CA THR A 181 -25.29 3.54 -1.35
C THR A 181 -25.31 2.04 -1.64
N ARG A 182 -25.91 1.63 -2.77
CA ARG A 182 -25.92 0.21 -3.18
C ARG A 182 -24.51 -0.35 -3.39
N LEU A 183 -23.63 0.45 -4.03
CA LEU A 183 -22.24 0.09 -4.29
C LEU A 183 -21.48 -0.12 -2.98
N PHE A 184 -21.62 0.82 -2.06
CA PHE A 184 -20.95 0.83 -0.77
C PHE A 184 -21.44 -0.35 0.10
N THR A 185 -22.74 -0.51 0.27
CA THR A 185 -23.35 -1.61 1.06
C THR A 185 -22.91 -2.97 0.55
N LYS A 186 -22.94 -3.17 -0.78
CA LYS A 186 -22.46 -4.42 -1.40
C LYS A 186 -20.97 -4.68 -1.13
N ALA A 187 -20.15 -3.63 -1.12
CA ALA A 187 -18.69 -3.75 -0.92
C ALA A 187 -18.30 -3.98 0.54
N VAL A 188 -19.13 -3.52 1.49
CA VAL A 188 -18.87 -3.65 2.95
C VAL A 188 -19.52 -4.89 3.54
N GLY A 189 -20.40 -5.55 2.80
CA GLY A 189 -21.09 -6.77 3.25
C GLY A 189 -22.28 -6.50 4.20
N MET A 190 -22.89 -5.31 4.07
CA MET A 190 -24.12 -4.94 4.80
C MET A 190 -25.32 -5.03 3.90
#